data_96afb1e70ca97adaf63d94e9c89c5678
#
_entry.id   96afb1e70ca97adaf63d94e9c89c5678
#
_cell.length_a   1.000
_cell.length_b   1.000
_cell.length_c   1.000
_cell.angle_alpha   90.00
_cell.angle_beta   90.00
_cell.angle_gamma   90.00
#
_symmetry.space_group_name_H-M   'P 1'
#
loop_
_entity.id
_entity.type
_entity.pdbx_description
1 polymer ?
#
loop_
_entity_poly.entity_id
_entity_poly.type
_entity_poly.pdbx_seq_one_letter_code
_entity_poly.pdbx_strand_id
1 'polypeptide(L)'
;MKATLTELILAHEAGFSKGQRRIARFILEHYDEAAFMTALRLGDEVGVSESTVVRFAAELGFSGYPQMQKAMQELIRSKLTLTQRLEVTRARMEDDEVLRSVATSDIANIRQTLEEMDPQAFFSAVAALTAARQVYVFGAGSCKALASFFTHYLQLLLGSRVHLLSSSSQNEIFEEMLDIGSGDAIVGISFPRYSSKAPRVLHFARQRGASVIAITDGPLSPIAPYAGILLPAHSDMASVVDSLVAPLSVINALIVAISLRTMEQNRERFEELESLWNDYKVYEKIDETEKN
;
A
#
# COMPACT_ATOMS: atom_id res chain seq x y z
N MET A 1 -10.90 -14.99 -4.90
CA MET A 1 -11.12 -13.58 -5.31
C MET A 1 -12.41 -13.11 -4.68
N LYS A 2 -12.39 -12.08 -3.83
CA LYS A 2 -13.63 -11.43 -3.39
C LYS A 2 -14.15 -10.62 -4.57
N ALA A 3 -15.42 -10.84 -4.96
CA ALA A 3 -16.07 -10.07 -6.03
C ALA A 3 -16.09 -8.58 -5.66
N THR A 4 -15.88 -7.71 -6.64
CA THR A 4 -16.03 -6.27 -6.46
C THR A 4 -17.50 -5.94 -6.13
N LEU A 5 -17.76 -4.80 -5.47
CA LEU A 5 -19.14 -4.39 -5.17
C LEU A 5 -19.99 -4.32 -6.44
N THR A 6 -19.45 -3.86 -7.55
CA THR A 6 -20.12 -3.83 -8.85
C THR A 6 -20.50 -5.24 -9.31
N GLU A 7 -19.59 -6.20 -9.21
CA GLU A 7 -19.86 -7.61 -9.55
C GLU A 7 -20.90 -8.23 -8.62
N LEU A 8 -20.86 -7.90 -7.31
CA LEU A 8 -21.85 -8.34 -6.34
C LEU A 8 -23.24 -7.78 -6.67
N ILE A 9 -23.34 -6.50 -6.99
CA ILE A 9 -24.61 -5.87 -7.38
C ILE A 9 -25.18 -6.56 -8.62
N LEU A 10 -24.37 -6.75 -9.67
CA LEU A 10 -24.80 -7.39 -10.90
C LEU A 10 -25.21 -8.86 -10.70
N ALA A 11 -24.49 -9.58 -9.84
CA ALA A 11 -24.80 -10.98 -9.53
C ALA A 11 -26.12 -11.16 -8.78
N HIS A 12 -26.53 -10.19 -7.96
CA HIS A 12 -27.75 -10.23 -7.15
C HIS A 12 -28.94 -9.47 -7.77
N GLU A 13 -28.75 -8.80 -8.92
CA GLU A 13 -29.76 -7.90 -9.53
C GLU A 13 -31.14 -8.54 -9.74
N ALA A 14 -31.15 -9.82 -10.11
CA ALA A 14 -32.40 -10.55 -10.36
C ALA A 14 -33.29 -10.68 -9.09
N GLY A 15 -32.66 -10.75 -7.89
CA GLY A 15 -33.35 -10.89 -6.60
C GLY A 15 -33.81 -9.57 -5.98
N PHE A 16 -33.35 -8.42 -6.48
CA PHE A 16 -33.62 -7.15 -5.85
C PHE A 16 -35.10 -6.72 -5.91
N SER A 17 -35.61 -6.25 -4.79
CA SER A 17 -36.86 -5.53 -4.70
C SER A 17 -36.81 -4.21 -5.50
N LYS A 18 -37.95 -3.56 -5.73
CA LYS A 18 -38.02 -2.27 -6.43
C LYS A 18 -37.19 -1.18 -5.76
N GLY A 19 -37.14 -1.17 -4.42
CA GLY A 19 -36.32 -0.21 -3.67
C GLY A 19 -34.82 -0.51 -3.81
N GLN A 20 -34.45 -1.77 -3.72
CA GLN A 20 -33.05 -2.20 -3.86
C GLN A 20 -32.49 -1.96 -5.27
N ARG A 21 -33.31 -2.13 -6.30
CA ARG A 21 -32.90 -1.77 -7.68
C ARG A 21 -32.62 -0.29 -7.83
N ARG A 22 -33.36 0.61 -7.13
CA ARG A 22 -33.08 2.04 -7.13
C ARG A 22 -31.74 2.34 -6.43
N ILE A 23 -31.47 1.69 -5.29
CA ILE A 23 -30.18 1.81 -4.61
C ILE A 23 -29.04 1.32 -5.53
N ALA A 24 -29.18 0.11 -6.10
CA ALA A 24 -28.19 -0.47 -7.00
C ALA A 24 -27.87 0.44 -8.19
N ARG A 25 -28.92 0.95 -8.85
CA ARG A 25 -28.77 1.88 -9.99
C ARG A 25 -28.06 3.15 -9.58
N PHE A 26 -28.46 3.78 -8.50
CA PHE A 26 -27.84 5.01 -8.01
C PHE A 26 -26.35 4.78 -7.68
N ILE A 27 -26.03 3.69 -6.98
CA ILE A 27 -24.64 3.34 -6.70
C ILE A 27 -23.83 3.13 -7.99
N LEU A 28 -24.39 2.49 -9.01
CA LEU A 28 -23.66 2.25 -10.27
C LEU A 28 -23.48 3.51 -11.11
N GLU A 29 -24.44 4.43 -11.08
CA GLU A 29 -24.44 5.68 -11.86
C GLU A 29 -23.72 6.83 -11.13
N HIS A 30 -23.82 6.90 -9.79
CA HIS A 30 -23.30 7.96 -8.92
C HIS A 30 -22.42 7.38 -7.81
N TYR A 31 -21.52 6.53 -8.20
CA TYR A 31 -20.69 5.76 -7.28
C TYR A 31 -19.85 6.64 -6.34
N ASP A 32 -19.31 7.73 -6.87
CA ASP A 32 -18.50 8.73 -6.18
C ASP A 32 -19.30 9.50 -5.11
N GLU A 33 -20.57 9.79 -5.35
CA GLU A 33 -21.46 10.44 -4.39
C GLU A 33 -21.92 9.43 -3.32
N ALA A 34 -22.38 8.25 -3.76
CA ALA A 34 -22.91 7.21 -2.88
C ALA A 34 -21.92 6.78 -1.78
N ALA A 35 -20.63 6.70 -2.10
CA ALA A 35 -19.58 6.29 -1.18
C ALA A 35 -19.41 7.20 0.03
N PHE A 36 -19.90 8.45 -0.04
CA PHE A 36 -19.79 9.42 1.04
C PHE A 36 -21.12 9.76 1.70
N MET A 37 -22.22 9.17 1.23
CA MET A 37 -23.53 9.32 1.84
C MET A 37 -23.68 8.42 3.07
N THR A 38 -24.37 8.91 4.10
CA THR A 38 -24.88 8.02 5.16
C THR A 38 -26.01 7.16 4.62
N ALA A 39 -26.35 6.06 5.30
CA ALA A 39 -27.47 5.20 4.91
C ALA A 39 -28.79 5.98 4.81
N LEU A 40 -29.01 6.91 5.74
CA LEU A 40 -30.15 7.83 5.73
C LEU A 40 -30.16 8.67 4.48
N ARG A 41 -29.04 9.40 4.20
CA ARG A 41 -28.93 10.30 3.04
C ARG A 41 -29.07 9.56 1.71
N LEU A 42 -28.47 8.38 1.59
CA LEU A 42 -28.63 7.53 0.40
C LEU A 42 -30.09 7.08 0.26
N GLY A 43 -30.76 6.73 1.37
CA GLY A 43 -32.17 6.40 1.38
C GLY A 43 -33.05 7.55 0.89
N ASP A 44 -32.82 8.76 1.40
CA ASP A 44 -33.54 9.97 1.00
C ASP A 44 -33.35 10.28 -0.50
N GLU A 45 -32.12 10.19 -0.99
CA GLU A 45 -31.77 10.46 -2.39
C GLU A 45 -32.49 9.52 -3.35
N VAL A 46 -32.56 8.23 -3.04
CA VAL A 46 -33.21 7.23 -3.89
C VAL A 46 -34.66 6.96 -3.53
N GLY A 47 -35.21 7.65 -2.52
CA GLY A 47 -36.61 7.54 -2.07
C GLY A 47 -36.94 6.17 -1.45
N VAL A 48 -36.08 5.68 -0.55
CA VAL A 48 -36.29 4.48 0.28
C VAL A 48 -35.96 4.77 1.74
N SER A 49 -36.37 3.90 2.66
CA SER A 49 -36.01 4.04 4.07
C SER A 49 -34.55 3.62 4.31
N GLU A 50 -33.91 4.21 5.34
CA GLU A 50 -32.58 3.83 5.81
C GLU A 50 -32.48 2.30 6.05
N SER A 51 -33.50 1.71 6.66
CA SER A 51 -33.53 0.26 6.89
C SER A 51 -33.51 -0.57 5.60
N THR A 52 -33.96 -0.01 4.48
CA THR A 52 -33.87 -0.66 3.17
C THR A 52 -32.43 -0.62 2.65
N VAL A 53 -31.72 0.48 2.88
CA VAL A 53 -30.29 0.62 2.53
C VAL A 53 -29.44 -0.35 3.35
N VAL A 54 -29.69 -0.46 4.66
CA VAL A 54 -28.96 -1.39 5.54
C VAL A 54 -29.22 -2.85 5.11
N ARG A 55 -30.45 -3.22 4.78
CA ARG A 55 -30.78 -4.57 4.29
C ARG A 55 -30.17 -4.85 2.94
N PHE A 56 -30.08 -3.86 2.06
CA PHE A 56 -29.39 -4.00 0.78
C PHE A 56 -27.90 -4.35 0.97
N ALA A 57 -27.21 -3.68 1.90
CA ALA A 57 -25.83 -4.02 2.24
C ALA A 57 -25.70 -5.47 2.76
N ALA A 58 -26.62 -5.91 3.64
CA ALA A 58 -26.62 -7.27 4.16
C ALA A 58 -26.87 -8.32 3.07
N GLU A 59 -27.74 -8.05 2.10
CA GLU A 59 -28.02 -8.94 0.98
C GLU A 59 -26.81 -9.12 0.04
N LEU A 60 -25.99 -8.10 -0.08
CA LEU A 60 -24.71 -8.16 -0.79
C LEU A 60 -23.57 -8.84 0.01
N GLY A 61 -23.87 -9.33 1.23
CA GLY A 61 -22.93 -10.07 2.08
C GLY A 61 -22.09 -9.20 3.00
N PHE A 62 -22.40 -7.91 3.13
CA PHE A 62 -21.73 -7.04 4.09
C PHE A 62 -22.36 -7.14 5.48
N SER A 63 -21.56 -6.95 6.54
CA SER A 63 -22.07 -6.93 7.93
C SER A 63 -23.00 -5.73 8.22
N GLY A 64 -23.09 -4.78 7.31
CA GLY A 64 -23.94 -3.59 7.38
C GLY A 64 -23.48 -2.51 6.41
N TYR A 65 -24.24 -1.40 6.38
CA TYR A 65 -23.96 -0.28 5.49
C TYR A 65 -22.54 0.31 5.65
N PRO A 66 -21.99 0.49 6.87
CA PRO A 66 -20.62 1.02 7.01
C PRO A 66 -19.56 0.18 6.29
N GLN A 67 -19.67 -1.14 6.31
CA GLN A 67 -18.74 -2.01 5.60
C GLN A 67 -18.91 -1.91 4.07
N MET A 68 -20.15 -1.84 3.57
CA MET A 68 -20.43 -1.60 2.15
C MET A 68 -19.92 -0.21 1.72
N GLN A 69 -20.12 0.82 2.54
CA GLN A 69 -19.62 2.17 2.30
C GLN A 69 -18.10 2.18 2.20
N LYS A 70 -17.40 1.49 3.10
CA LYS A 70 -15.94 1.34 3.04
C LYS A 70 -15.50 0.69 1.73
N ALA A 71 -16.17 -0.37 1.28
CA ALA A 71 -15.88 -1.02 0.00
C ALA A 71 -16.13 -0.08 -1.20
N MET A 72 -17.17 0.76 -1.15
CA MET A 72 -17.38 1.82 -2.15
C MET A 72 -16.22 2.82 -2.14
N GLN A 73 -15.82 3.28 -0.98
CA GLN A 73 -14.71 4.25 -0.82
C GLN A 73 -13.38 3.70 -1.35
N GLU A 74 -13.08 2.44 -1.11
CA GLU A 74 -11.88 1.78 -1.61
C GLU A 74 -11.83 1.73 -3.16
N LEU A 75 -12.97 1.47 -3.81
CA LEU A 75 -13.07 1.48 -5.27
C LEU A 75 -12.90 2.87 -5.89
N ILE A 76 -13.44 3.91 -5.25
CA ILE A 76 -13.35 5.30 -5.74
C ILE A 76 -11.97 5.89 -5.48
N ARG A 77 -11.33 5.46 -4.42
CA ARG A 77 -10.07 6.02 -3.94
C ARG A 77 -9.02 6.19 -5.04
N SER A 78 -8.94 5.24 -5.96
CA SER A 78 -8.04 5.32 -7.11
C SER A 78 -8.53 6.27 -8.21
N LYS A 79 -9.83 6.61 -8.23
CA LYS A 79 -10.47 7.44 -9.26
C LYS A 79 -10.68 8.89 -8.86
N LEU A 80 -10.71 9.20 -7.55
CA LEU A 80 -10.90 10.57 -7.07
C LEU A 80 -9.80 11.50 -7.58
N THR A 81 -10.21 12.63 -8.15
CA THR A 81 -9.33 13.75 -8.48
C THR A 81 -8.79 14.40 -7.19
N LEU A 82 -7.72 15.19 -7.31
CA LEU A 82 -7.18 15.93 -6.16
C LEU A 82 -8.23 16.87 -5.54
N THR A 83 -9.04 17.52 -6.37
CA THR A 83 -10.11 18.42 -5.90
C THR A 83 -11.15 17.68 -5.08
N GLN A 84 -11.64 16.53 -5.58
CA GLN A 84 -12.61 15.71 -4.87
C GLN A 84 -12.04 15.17 -3.54
N ARG A 85 -10.75 14.81 -3.49
CA ARG A 85 -10.07 14.43 -2.24
C ARG A 85 -10.05 15.56 -1.22
N LEU A 86 -9.78 16.80 -1.66
CA LEU A 86 -9.83 17.99 -0.81
C LEU A 86 -11.23 18.24 -0.26
N GLU A 87 -12.27 18.13 -1.09
CA GLU A 87 -13.67 18.30 -0.69
C GLU A 87 -14.05 17.27 0.39
N VAL A 88 -13.69 15.99 0.17
CA VAL A 88 -13.90 14.91 1.15
C VAL A 88 -13.19 15.20 2.46
N THR A 89 -11.94 15.66 2.40
CA THR A 89 -11.15 16.02 3.59
C THR A 89 -11.84 17.14 4.37
N ARG A 90 -12.22 18.24 3.67
CA ARG A 90 -12.87 19.38 4.27
C ARG A 90 -14.22 19.04 4.92
N ALA A 91 -14.93 18.07 4.36
CA ALA A 91 -16.21 17.60 4.93
C ALA A 91 -16.04 16.72 6.19
N ARG A 92 -14.83 16.21 6.45
CA ARG A 92 -14.55 15.23 7.51
C ARG A 92 -13.69 15.76 8.66
N MET A 93 -12.93 16.83 8.43
CA MET A 93 -11.94 17.33 9.39
C MET A 93 -12.18 18.82 9.66
N GLU A 94 -12.17 19.19 10.92
CA GLU A 94 -12.02 20.57 11.36
C GLU A 94 -10.53 20.93 11.44
N ASP A 95 -10.18 22.17 11.17
CA ASP A 95 -8.78 22.61 11.01
C ASP A 95 -7.93 22.39 12.26
N ASP A 96 -8.53 22.45 13.46
CA ASP A 96 -7.87 22.25 14.76
C ASP A 96 -7.68 20.77 15.14
N GLU A 97 -8.38 19.85 14.48
CA GLU A 97 -8.30 18.41 14.74
C GLU A 97 -7.43 17.62 13.73
N VAL A 98 -6.87 18.29 12.73
CA VAL A 98 -6.14 17.63 11.62
C VAL A 98 -5.06 16.67 12.13
N LEU A 99 -4.19 17.11 13.03
CA LEU A 99 -3.09 16.27 13.54
C LEU A 99 -3.62 15.01 14.24
N ARG A 100 -4.62 15.18 15.10
CA ARG A 100 -5.22 14.06 15.85
C ARG A 100 -5.91 13.07 14.90
N SER A 101 -6.67 13.58 13.95
CA SER A 101 -7.41 12.79 12.97
C SER A 101 -6.47 11.97 12.10
N VAL A 102 -5.41 12.59 11.54
CA VAL A 102 -4.39 11.91 10.74
C VAL A 102 -3.66 10.84 11.57
N ALA A 103 -3.16 11.18 12.75
CA ALA A 103 -2.45 10.23 13.60
C ALA A 103 -3.34 9.04 14.03
N THR A 104 -4.63 9.29 14.32
CA THR A 104 -5.58 8.23 14.67
C THR A 104 -5.83 7.30 13.48
N SER A 105 -5.95 7.84 12.27
CA SER A 105 -6.07 7.05 11.04
C SER A 105 -4.81 6.23 10.78
N ASP A 106 -3.62 6.79 10.96
CA ASP A 106 -2.35 6.09 10.80
C ASP A 106 -2.20 4.92 11.78
N ILE A 107 -2.58 5.12 13.06
CA ILE A 107 -2.62 4.05 14.07
C ILE A 107 -3.56 2.92 13.64
N ALA A 108 -4.73 3.25 13.09
CA ALA A 108 -5.69 2.27 12.61
C ALA A 108 -5.12 1.48 11.41
N ASN A 109 -4.46 2.16 10.46
CA ASN A 109 -3.80 1.53 9.32
C ASN A 109 -2.71 0.55 9.76
N ILE A 110 -1.86 0.93 10.73
CA ILE A 110 -0.82 0.05 11.27
C ILE A 110 -1.44 -1.18 11.94
N ARG A 111 -2.45 -0.98 12.78
CA ARG A 111 -3.14 -2.09 13.49
C ARG A 111 -3.75 -3.07 12.51
N GLN A 112 -4.50 -2.58 11.53
CA GLN A 112 -5.16 -3.43 10.53
C GLN A 112 -4.14 -4.17 9.65
N THR A 113 -3.04 -3.50 9.28
CA THR A 113 -1.93 -4.13 8.56
C THR A 113 -1.32 -5.29 9.37
N LEU A 114 -1.12 -5.10 10.67
CA LEU A 114 -0.57 -6.14 11.54
C LEU A 114 -1.54 -7.32 11.70
N GLU A 115 -2.84 -7.06 11.80
CA GLU A 115 -3.88 -8.09 11.93
C GLU A 115 -4.04 -8.93 10.66
N GLU A 116 -3.84 -8.33 9.48
CA GLU A 116 -4.01 -9.00 8.17
C GLU A 116 -2.70 -9.54 7.58
N MET A 117 -1.54 -9.21 8.15
CA MET A 117 -0.24 -9.67 7.67
C MET A 117 -0.08 -11.18 7.92
N ASP A 118 0.12 -11.94 6.84
CA ASP A 118 0.54 -13.33 6.94
C ASP A 118 2.03 -13.43 7.33
N PRO A 119 2.35 -13.96 8.53
CA PRO A 119 3.73 -14.13 8.95
C PRO A 119 4.55 -15.00 8.00
N GLN A 120 3.93 -15.99 7.35
CA GLN A 120 4.63 -16.87 6.41
C GLN A 120 5.03 -16.11 5.13
N ALA A 121 4.13 -15.27 4.59
CA ALA A 121 4.45 -14.40 3.47
C ALA A 121 5.56 -13.40 3.82
N PHE A 122 5.50 -12.80 5.02
CA PHE A 122 6.52 -11.89 5.51
C PHE A 122 7.90 -12.55 5.57
N PHE A 123 8.04 -13.71 6.24
CA PHE A 123 9.32 -14.40 6.34
C PHE A 123 9.79 -14.99 5.00
N SER A 124 8.88 -15.32 4.09
CA SER A 124 9.21 -15.70 2.71
C SER A 124 9.84 -14.55 1.94
N ALA A 125 9.33 -13.31 2.12
CA ALA A 125 9.93 -12.11 1.54
C ALA A 125 11.35 -11.87 2.08
N VAL A 126 11.54 -11.98 3.39
CA VAL A 126 12.87 -11.87 4.02
C VAL A 126 13.83 -12.93 3.46
N ALA A 127 13.39 -14.18 3.31
CA ALA A 127 14.21 -15.25 2.75
C ALA A 127 14.57 -14.98 1.28
N ALA A 128 13.61 -14.56 0.47
CA ALA A 128 13.83 -14.26 -0.94
C ALA A 128 14.84 -13.10 -1.12
N LEU A 129 14.73 -12.03 -0.32
CA LEU A 129 15.64 -10.88 -0.38
C LEU A 129 17.05 -11.23 0.07
N THR A 130 17.19 -12.02 1.13
CA THR A 130 18.52 -12.40 1.65
C THR A 130 19.26 -13.38 0.73
N ALA A 131 18.53 -14.27 0.06
CA ALA A 131 19.09 -15.27 -0.85
C ALA A 131 19.30 -14.76 -2.29
N ALA A 132 18.70 -13.61 -2.66
CA ALA A 132 18.75 -13.11 -4.04
C ALA A 132 20.16 -12.74 -4.49
N ARG A 133 20.48 -13.07 -5.75
CA ARG A 133 21.72 -12.67 -6.43
C ARG A 133 21.74 -11.16 -6.64
N GLN A 134 20.64 -10.59 -7.13
CA GLN A 134 20.39 -9.16 -7.27
C GLN A 134 19.02 -8.82 -6.71
N VAL A 135 18.88 -7.66 -6.10
CA VAL A 135 17.62 -7.14 -5.54
C VAL A 135 17.28 -5.83 -6.23
N TYR A 136 16.12 -5.76 -6.81
CA TYR A 136 15.58 -4.54 -7.43
C TYR A 136 14.45 -3.99 -6.58
N VAL A 137 14.40 -2.67 -6.41
CA VAL A 137 13.32 -2.00 -5.67
C VAL A 137 12.68 -0.96 -6.59
N PHE A 138 11.38 -1.05 -6.75
CA PHE A 138 10.60 -0.15 -7.60
C PHE A 138 9.46 0.51 -6.83
N GLY A 139 9.33 1.83 -6.98
CA GLY A 139 8.20 2.63 -6.52
C GLY A 139 8.04 3.86 -7.40
N ALA A 140 6.80 4.26 -7.68
CA ALA A 140 6.49 5.42 -8.50
C ALA A 140 5.63 6.44 -7.72
N GLY A 141 5.69 7.72 -8.10
CA GLY A 141 4.97 8.79 -7.38
C GLY A 141 5.42 8.89 -5.93
N SER A 142 4.49 8.94 -4.98
CA SER A 142 4.76 8.98 -3.54
C SER A 142 5.51 7.74 -3.04
N CYS A 143 5.29 6.57 -3.67
CA CYS A 143 5.98 5.33 -3.32
C CYS A 143 7.49 5.37 -3.63
N LYS A 144 7.97 6.33 -4.43
CA LYS A 144 9.40 6.55 -4.67
C LYS A 144 10.19 6.79 -3.38
N ALA A 145 9.60 7.54 -2.44
CA ALA A 145 10.22 7.81 -1.15
C ALA A 145 10.43 6.51 -0.35
N LEU A 146 9.43 5.63 -0.32
CA LEU A 146 9.52 4.32 0.34
C LEU A 146 10.56 3.41 -0.34
N ALA A 147 10.56 3.38 -1.68
CA ALA A 147 11.52 2.59 -2.44
C ALA A 147 12.96 3.07 -2.18
N SER A 148 13.18 4.39 -2.16
CA SER A 148 14.48 5.00 -1.87
C SER A 148 14.95 4.69 -0.46
N PHE A 149 14.08 4.87 0.54
CA PHE A 149 14.34 4.54 1.93
C PHE A 149 14.71 3.06 2.09
N PHE A 150 13.90 2.17 1.52
CA PHE A 150 14.15 0.74 1.60
C PHE A 150 15.47 0.35 0.93
N THR A 151 15.73 0.85 -0.26
CA THR A 151 16.98 0.61 -0.99
C THR A 151 18.20 1.04 -0.19
N HIS A 152 18.16 2.21 0.45
CA HIS A 152 19.26 2.71 1.27
C HIS A 152 19.67 1.69 2.36
N TYR A 153 18.69 1.20 3.13
CA TYR A 153 18.99 0.22 4.18
C TYR A 153 19.34 -1.16 3.63
N LEU A 154 18.71 -1.59 2.54
CA LEU A 154 19.09 -2.84 1.90
C LEU A 154 20.51 -2.80 1.36
N GLN A 155 20.98 -1.67 0.82
CA GLN A 155 22.38 -1.49 0.38
C GLN A 155 23.36 -1.58 1.54
N LEU A 156 23.02 -1.06 2.72
CA LEU A 156 23.81 -1.24 3.93
C LEU A 156 23.92 -2.73 4.31
N LEU A 157 22.80 -3.46 4.26
CA LEU A 157 22.71 -4.85 4.71
C LEU A 157 23.18 -5.87 3.67
N LEU A 158 22.92 -5.62 2.39
CA LEU A 158 23.12 -6.59 1.31
C LEU A 158 24.17 -6.15 0.26
N GLY A 159 24.67 -4.93 0.39
CA GLY A 159 25.74 -4.42 -0.48
C GLY A 159 25.28 -3.95 -1.85
N SER A 160 26.22 -3.96 -2.79
CA SER A 160 26.08 -3.42 -4.14
C SER A 160 25.09 -4.20 -5.05
N ARG A 161 24.59 -5.34 -4.56
CA ARG A 161 23.59 -6.14 -5.29
C ARG A 161 22.16 -5.56 -5.24
N VAL A 162 21.97 -4.40 -4.59
CA VAL A 162 20.66 -3.76 -4.45
C VAL A 162 20.57 -2.54 -5.34
N HIS A 163 19.53 -2.51 -6.18
CA HIS A 163 19.32 -1.49 -7.22
C HIS A 163 17.98 -0.79 -7.03
N LEU A 164 18.01 0.56 -6.98
CA LEU A 164 16.80 1.38 -7.01
C LEU A 164 16.42 1.68 -8.46
N LEU A 165 15.28 1.19 -8.90
CA LEU A 165 14.70 1.53 -10.19
C LEU A 165 13.99 2.90 -10.09
N SER A 166 14.72 3.98 -10.34
CA SER A 166 14.27 5.35 -10.05
C SER A 166 14.02 6.21 -11.28
N SER A 167 14.35 5.70 -12.49
CA SER A 167 14.17 6.48 -13.71
C SER A 167 12.71 6.92 -13.93
N SER A 168 12.56 8.12 -14.48
CA SER A 168 11.27 8.61 -14.96
C SER A 168 10.89 8.00 -16.32
N SER A 169 11.87 7.57 -17.09
CA SER A 169 11.69 6.87 -18.37
C SER A 169 11.38 5.39 -18.13
N GLN A 170 10.35 4.89 -18.82
CA GLN A 170 10.01 3.47 -18.74
C GLN A 170 11.06 2.60 -19.48
N ASN A 171 11.65 3.11 -20.54
CA ASN A 171 12.68 2.37 -21.31
C ASN A 171 13.92 2.15 -20.46
N GLU A 172 14.40 3.19 -19.77
CA GLU A 172 15.57 3.09 -18.89
C GLU A 172 15.34 2.08 -17.75
N ILE A 173 14.13 2.03 -17.18
CA ILE A 173 13.80 1.01 -16.15
C ILE A 173 13.97 -0.41 -16.72
N PHE A 174 13.53 -0.67 -17.95
CA PHE A 174 13.71 -1.99 -18.57
C PHE A 174 15.15 -2.27 -18.96
N GLU A 175 15.91 -1.25 -19.34
CA GLU A 175 17.36 -1.36 -19.60
C GLU A 175 18.11 -1.74 -18.31
N GLU A 176 17.80 -1.07 -17.17
CA GLU A 176 18.35 -1.41 -15.85
C GLU A 176 18.00 -2.83 -15.40
N MET A 177 16.87 -3.38 -15.88
CA MET A 177 16.38 -4.73 -15.55
C MET A 177 16.71 -5.77 -16.63
N LEU A 178 17.53 -5.47 -17.62
CA LEU A 178 17.75 -6.36 -18.76
C LEU A 178 18.23 -7.75 -18.34
N ASP A 179 19.08 -7.83 -17.33
CA ASP A 179 19.71 -9.05 -16.83
C ASP A 179 18.96 -9.70 -15.64
N ILE A 180 17.77 -9.17 -15.29
CA ILE A 180 16.96 -9.78 -14.21
C ILE A 180 16.52 -11.19 -14.61
N GLY A 181 16.60 -12.12 -13.69
CA GLY A 181 16.25 -13.51 -13.96
C GLY A 181 16.03 -14.37 -12.73
N SER A 182 16.07 -15.68 -12.94
CA SER A 182 16.00 -16.66 -11.87
C SER A 182 17.16 -16.44 -10.86
N GLY A 183 16.84 -16.46 -9.57
CA GLY A 183 17.78 -16.14 -8.50
C GLY A 183 17.83 -14.66 -8.12
N ASP A 184 17.13 -13.79 -8.82
CA ASP A 184 16.96 -12.38 -8.46
C ASP A 184 15.63 -12.13 -7.76
N ALA A 185 15.52 -11.01 -7.04
CA ALA A 185 14.28 -10.56 -6.42
C ALA A 185 13.95 -9.12 -6.82
N ILE A 186 12.66 -8.83 -6.92
CA ILE A 186 12.16 -7.46 -7.08
C ILE A 186 11.10 -7.16 -6.03
N VAL A 187 11.18 -5.97 -5.44
CA VAL A 187 10.14 -5.40 -4.59
C VAL A 187 9.44 -4.28 -5.33
N GLY A 188 8.15 -4.46 -5.59
CA GLY A 188 7.28 -3.42 -6.13
C GLY A 188 6.43 -2.80 -5.05
N ILE A 189 6.49 -1.47 -4.91
CA ILE A 189 5.72 -0.69 -3.94
C ILE A 189 4.71 0.17 -4.71
N SER A 190 3.42 -0.08 -4.52
CA SER A 190 2.37 0.64 -5.23
C SER A 190 1.08 0.71 -4.42
N PHE A 191 0.56 1.91 -4.24
CA PHE A 191 -0.66 2.21 -3.48
C PHE A 191 -1.65 3.00 -4.32
N PRO A 192 -2.90 3.21 -3.88
CA PRO A 192 -3.94 3.89 -4.65
C PRO A 192 -3.48 5.18 -5.34
N ARG A 193 -4.11 5.49 -6.48
CA ARG A 193 -3.60 6.22 -7.63
C ARG A 193 -2.39 5.50 -8.26
N TYR A 194 -2.52 4.18 -8.30
CA TYR A 194 -1.50 3.26 -8.79
C TYR A 194 -0.83 3.75 -10.08
N SER A 195 0.49 3.66 -10.11
CA SER A 195 1.24 3.93 -11.33
C SER A 195 1.01 2.84 -12.38
N SER A 196 0.68 3.22 -13.61
CA SER A 196 0.57 2.28 -14.73
C SER A 196 1.90 1.59 -15.08
N LYS A 197 3.04 2.09 -14.57
CA LYS A 197 4.36 1.49 -14.77
C LYS A 197 4.56 0.26 -13.87
N ALA A 198 4.06 0.30 -12.63
CA ALA A 198 4.31 -0.75 -11.64
C ALA A 198 3.89 -2.16 -12.09
N PRO A 199 2.67 -2.38 -12.63
CA PRO A 199 2.29 -3.70 -13.15
C PRO A 199 3.20 -4.20 -14.27
N ARG A 200 3.64 -3.32 -15.16
CA ARG A 200 4.51 -3.67 -16.30
C ARG A 200 5.90 -4.10 -15.85
N VAL A 201 6.47 -3.39 -14.89
CA VAL A 201 7.78 -3.70 -14.29
C VAL A 201 7.74 -5.05 -13.60
N LEU A 202 6.74 -5.31 -12.75
CA LEU A 202 6.61 -6.57 -12.04
C LEU A 202 6.26 -7.74 -12.98
N HIS A 203 5.43 -7.50 -13.99
CA HIS A 203 5.14 -8.50 -15.01
C HIS A 203 6.42 -8.94 -15.75
N PHE A 204 7.25 -7.99 -16.17
CA PHE A 204 8.52 -8.27 -16.83
C PHE A 204 9.45 -9.11 -15.93
N ALA A 205 9.64 -8.70 -14.68
CA ALA A 205 10.46 -9.45 -13.74
C ALA A 205 9.95 -10.88 -13.52
N ARG A 206 8.63 -11.05 -13.37
CA ARG A 206 8.01 -12.38 -13.26
C ARG A 206 8.24 -13.25 -14.50
N GLN A 207 8.12 -12.69 -15.70
CA GLN A 207 8.38 -13.43 -16.95
C GLN A 207 9.83 -13.90 -17.06
N ARG A 208 10.77 -13.15 -16.45
CA ARG A 208 12.18 -13.50 -16.39
C ARG A 208 12.52 -14.51 -15.28
N GLY A 209 11.53 -14.90 -14.46
CA GLY A 209 11.71 -15.90 -13.40
C GLY A 209 12.22 -15.34 -12.09
N ALA A 210 12.25 -14.03 -11.91
CA ALA A 210 12.63 -13.40 -10.64
C ALA A 210 11.55 -13.61 -9.57
N SER A 211 11.96 -13.62 -8.30
CA SER A 211 11.05 -13.58 -7.15
C SER A 211 10.41 -12.20 -7.04
N VAL A 212 9.10 -12.12 -7.23
CA VAL A 212 8.35 -10.86 -7.18
C VAL A 212 7.65 -10.70 -5.85
N ILE A 213 8.02 -9.65 -5.11
CA ILE A 213 7.42 -9.24 -3.84
C ILE A 213 6.64 -7.95 -4.10
N ALA A 214 5.36 -7.92 -3.69
CA ALA A 214 4.55 -6.70 -3.79
C ALA A 214 4.17 -6.20 -2.41
N ILE A 215 4.46 -4.92 -2.13
CA ILE A 215 3.96 -4.17 -0.96
C ILE A 215 2.87 -3.24 -1.49
N THR A 216 1.62 -3.49 -1.11
CA THR A 216 0.45 -2.79 -1.63
C THR A 216 -0.74 -2.91 -0.67
N ASP A 217 -1.84 -2.24 -0.97
CA ASP A 217 -3.03 -2.19 -0.10
C ASP A 217 -3.88 -3.48 -0.08
N GLY A 218 -3.60 -4.44 -0.96
CA GLY A 218 -4.29 -5.72 -0.92
C GLY A 218 -4.33 -6.49 -2.24
N PRO A 219 -5.06 -7.61 -2.26
CA PRO A 219 -5.09 -8.52 -3.41
C PRO A 219 -5.79 -7.95 -4.66
N LEU A 220 -6.54 -6.87 -4.52
CA LEU A 220 -7.19 -6.17 -5.64
C LEU A 220 -6.28 -5.12 -6.31
N SER A 221 -5.11 -4.87 -5.77
CA SER A 221 -4.12 -3.98 -6.36
C SER A 221 -3.67 -4.46 -7.74
N PRO A 222 -3.43 -3.53 -8.70
CA PRO A 222 -2.98 -3.88 -10.05
C PRO A 222 -1.65 -4.65 -10.10
N ILE A 223 -0.83 -4.59 -9.04
CA ILE A 223 0.44 -5.32 -8.97
C ILE A 223 0.32 -6.70 -8.32
N ALA A 224 -0.73 -6.95 -7.55
CA ALA A 224 -0.93 -8.21 -6.84
C ALA A 224 -0.94 -9.46 -7.74
N PRO A 225 -1.51 -9.45 -8.97
CA PRO A 225 -1.49 -10.62 -9.86
C PRO A 225 -0.10 -11.07 -10.29
N TYR A 226 0.90 -10.19 -10.20
CA TYR A 226 2.28 -10.49 -10.60
C TYR A 226 3.15 -10.92 -9.42
N ALA A 227 2.68 -10.74 -8.19
CA ALA A 227 3.42 -11.08 -6.99
C ALA A 227 3.43 -12.60 -6.75
N GLY A 228 4.61 -13.14 -6.45
CA GLY A 228 4.75 -14.44 -5.82
C GLY A 228 4.59 -14.35 -4.30
N ILE A 229 4.91 -13.17 -3.74
CA ILE A 229 4.77 -12.86 -2.32
C ILE A 229 4.05 -11.52 -2.22
N LEU A 230 2.89 -11.50 -1.55
CA LEU A 230 2.09 -10.29 -1.32
C LEU A 230 2.18 -9.89 0.15
N LEU A 231 2.58 -8.65 0.39
CA LEU A 231 2.63 -8.03 1.71
C LEU A 231 1.60 -6.89 1.75
N PRO A 232 0.39 -7.14 2.24
CA PRO A 232 -0.64 -6.12 2.33
C PRO A 232 -0.28 -5.10 3.41
N ALA A 233 -0.49 -3.81 3.09
CA ALA A 233 -0.35 -2.72 4.04
C ALA A 233 -1.47 -1.71 3.82
N HIS A 234 -2.21 -1.39 4.87
CA HIS A 234 -3.29 -0.41 4.79
C HIS A 234 -2.75 0.99 4.56
N SER A 235 -3.42 1.72 3.72
CA SER A 235 -3.00 3.07 3.31
C SER A 235 -4.22 3.97 3.15
N ASP A 236 -5.14 3.93 4.12
CA ASP A 236 -6.39 4.69 4.04
C ASP A 236 -6.12 6.18 3.93
N MET A 237 -6.91 6.81 3.06
CA MET A 237 -6.80 8.21 2.72
C MET A 237 -7.29 9.08 3.88
N ALA A 238 -6.37 9.81 4.52
CA ALA A 238 -6.75 10.86 5.45
C ALA A 238 -7.15 12.16 4.72
N SER A 239 -6.56 12.41 3.55
CA SER A 239 -6.77 13.65 2.79
C SER A 239 -6.38 13.49 1.31
N VAL A 240 -5.76 14.53 0.71
CA VAL A 240 -5.15 14.49 -0.62
C VAL A 240 -4.06 13.44 -0.77
N VAL A 241 -3.47 13.01 0.35
CA VAL A 241 -2.43 11.99 0.41
C VAL A 241 -2.98 10.67 0.91
N ASP A 242 -2.51 9.58 0.35
CA ASP A 242 -2.68 8.26 0.94
C ASP A 242 -1.63 8.08 2.03
N SER A 243 -2.02 7.56 3.20
CA SER A 243 -1.07 7.33 4.28
C SER A 243 -0.05 6.26 3.87
N LEU A 244 1.22 6.55 4.01
CA LEU A 244 2.31 5.61 3.78
C LEU A 244 2.97 5.13 5.09
N VAL A 245 2.35 5.40 6.24
CA VAL A 245 2.90 5.07 7.56
C VAL A 245 2.91 3.55 7.80
N ALA A 246 1.80 2.86 7.54
CA ALA A 246 1.77 1.41 7.67
C ALA A 246 2.65 0.69 6.61
N PRO A 247 2.67 1.09 5.32
CA PRO A 247 3.67 0.64 4.37
C PRO A 247 5.11 0.82 4.84
N LEU A 248 5.45 1.97 5.42
CA LEU A 248 6.77 2.23 5.99
C LEU A 248 7.06 1.31 7.18
N SER A 249 6.07 1.02 8.03
CA SER A 249 6.21 0.08 9.15
C SER A 249 6.52 -1.35 8.67
N VAL A 250 5.90 -1.80 7.58
CA VAL A 250 6.23 -3.09 6.94
C VAL A 250 7.67 -3.10 6.42
N ILE A 251 8.09 -2.02 5.77
CA ILE A 251 9.47 -1.86 5.29
C ILE A 251 10.46 -1.87 6.46
N ASN A 252 10.20 -1.14 7.54
CA ASN A 252 11.03 -1.17 8.75
C ASN A 252 11.15 -2.59 9.32
N ALA A 253 10.04 -3.32 9.39
CA ALA A 253 10.05 -4.71 9.87
C ALA A 253 10.89 -5.62 8.97
N LEU A 254 10.82 -5.46 7.64
CA LEU A 254 11.68 -6.19 6.69
C LEU A 254 13.16 -5.86 6.90
N ILE A 255 13.51 -4.59 7.06
CA ILE A 255 14.88 -4.15 7.33
C ILE A 255 15.42 -4.81 8.60
N VAL A 256 14.64 -4.75 9.70
CA VAL A 256 15.03 -5.38 10.98
C VAL A 256 15.19 -6.89 10.83
N ALA A 257 14.23 -7.58 10.18
CA ALA A 257 14.32 -9.03 10.00
C ALA A 257 15.51 -9.46 9.11
N ILE A 258 15.83 -8.67 8.07
CA ILE A 258 17.01 -8.90 7.23
C ILE A 258 18.28 -8.64 8.03
N SER A 259 18.35 -7.54 8.81
CA SER A 259 19.54 -7.23 9.62
C SER A 259 19.86 -8.35 10.62
N LEU A 260 18.84 -8.87 11.29
CA LEU A 260 19.02 -10.01 12.23
C LEU A 260 19.54 -11.26 11.52
N ARG A 261 19.11 -11.52 10.29
CA ARG A 261 19.60 -12.70 9.51
C ARG A 261 21.02 -12.54 8.97
N THR A 262 21.44 -11.30 8.70
CA THR A 262 22.73 -11.00 8.07
C THR A 262 23.76 -10.45 9.04
N MET A 263 23.43 -10.34 10.32
CA MET A 263 24.25 -9.68 11.35
C MET A 263 25.68 -10.21 11.40
N GLU A 264 25.84 -11.52 11.51
CA GLU A 264 27.18 -12.14 11.60
C GLU A 264 28.00 -11.95 10.32
N GLN A 265 27.33 -11.99 9.16
CA GLN A 265 27.99 -11.81 7.85
C GLN A 265 28.42 -10.37 7.61
N ASN A 266 27.76 -9.42 8.25
CA ASN A 266 28.02 -7.97 8.04
C ASN A 266 28.81 -7.32 9.17
N ARG A 267 29.22 -8.06 10.20
CA ARG A 267 29.89 -7.49 11.37
C ARG A 267 31.15 -6.67 10.99
N GLU A 268 32.08 -7.28 10.26
CA GLU A 268 33.30 -6.62 9.84
C GLU A 268 33.02 -5.39 8.96
N ARG A 269 32.06 -5.50 8.07
CA ARG A 269 31.66 -4.39 7.21
C ARG A 269 31.06 -3.23 7.99
N PHE A 270 30.27 -3.51 9.03
CA PHE A 270 29.70 -2.46 9.88
C PHE A 270 30.77 -1.79 10.74
N GLU A 271 31.74 -2.55 11.25
CA GLU A 271 32.90 -1.99 11.97
C GLU A 271 33.73 -1.07 11.06
N GLU A 272 33.97 -1.47 9.80
CA GLU A 272 34.64 -0.64 8.80
C GLU A 272 33.87 0.64 8.49
N LEU A 273 32.53 0.55 8.30
CA LEU A 273 31.68 1.71 8.07
C LEU A 273 31.70 2.69 9.25
N GLU A 274 31.60 2.18 10.48
CA GLU A 274 31.67 3.01 11.69
C GLU A 274 33.03 3.73 11.79
N SER A 275 34.13 3.05 11.46
CA SER A 275 35.44 3.68 11.40
C SER A 275 35.48 4.81 10.37
N LEU A 276 35.01 4.56 9.15
CA LEU A 276 34.93 5.58 8.09
C LEU A 276 34.07 6.78 8.51
N TRP A 277 32.89 6.52 9.12
CA TRP A 277 32.02 7.60 9.59
C TRP A 277 32.67 8.45 10.69
N ASN A 278 33.44 7.83 11.57
CA ASN A 278 34.23 8.55 12.57
C ASN A 278 35.36 9.38 11.95
N ASP A 279 36.13 8.81 11.03
CA ASP A 279 37.28 9.48 10.39
C ASP A 279 36.80 10.68 9.55
N TYR A 280 35.70 10.56 8.85
CA TYR A 280 35.12 11.63 8.02
C TYR A 280 34.09 12.50 8.75
N LYS A 281 33.86 12.28 10.07
CA LYS A 281 32.89 13.02 10.89
C LYS A 281 31.50 13.11 10.25
N VAL A 282 31.02 11.98 9.73
CA VAL A 282 29.73 11.90 9.04
C VAL A 282 28.57 12.18 9.98
N TYR A 283 28.69 11.78 11.25
CA TYR A 283 27.70 12.06 12.30
C TYR A 283 28.30 12.97 13.37
N GLU A 284 27.48 13.90 13.86
CA GLU A 284 27.87 14.73 15.01
C GLU A 284 27.95 13.87 16.27
N LYS A 285 29.08 14.00 17.02
CA LYS A 285 29.17 13.40 18.35
C LYS A 285 28.51 14.36 19.33
N ILE A 286 27.45 13.90 19.97
CA ILE A 286 26.90 14.61 21.14
C ILE A 286 27.91 14.41 22.26
N ASP A 287 28.74 15.41 22.52
CA ASP A 287 29.62 15.41 23.66
C ASP A 287 28.79 15.36 24.96
N GLU A 288 28.91 14.28 25.71
CA GLU A 288 28.27 14.13 27.04
C GLU A 288 28.84 15.09 28.10
N THR A 289 29.71 16.03 27.73
CA THR A 289 30.43 16.90 28.65
C THR A 289 29.76 18.23 29.01
N GLU A 290 28.52 18.49 28.55
CA GLU A 290 27.78 19.69 29.04
C GLU A 290 26.65 19.33 30.03
N LYS A 291 26.94 18.47 30.99
CA LYS A 291 26.15 18.34 32.23
C LYS A 291 27.05 18.54 33.42
N ASN A 292 27.41 19.81 33.71
CA ASN A 292 27.85 20.30 35.00
C ASN A 292 27.17 21.64 35.31
#